data_22471779fda6ba544817da483c333c4f
#
_entry.id   22471779fda6ba544817da483c333c4f
#
_cell.length_a   1.000
_cell.length_b   1.000
_cell.length_c   1.000
_cell.angle_alpha   90.00
_cell.angle_beta   90.00
_cell.angle_gamma   90.00
#
_symmetry.space_group_name_H-M   'P 1'
#
loop_
_entity.id
_entity.type
_entity.pdbx_description
1 polymer ?
#
loop_
_entity_poly.entity_id
_entity_poly.type
_entity_poly.pdbx_seq_one_letter_code
_entity_poly.pdbx_strand_id
1 'polypeptide(L)' 'MARNKHPEETVKLILDAASELFIEKGYDGTSLQDIINKTKLSKGAIYHHFSSKEEIFERICGRIGEE' A
#
# COMPACT_ATOMS: atom_id res chain seq x y z
N MET A 1 8.74 -23.29 -1.40
CA MET A 1 9.01 -22.81 -1.25
C MET A 1 8.93 -22.00 -0.65
N ALA A 2 8.85 -21.58 -0.25
CA ALA A 2 8.83 -20.86 0.30
C ALA A 2 9.02 -20.03 0.62
N ARG A 3 9.08 -19.40 0.80
CA ARG A 3 9.36 -18.67 1.05
C ARG A 3 8.96 -17.87 1.56
N ASN A 4 8.76 -17.42 1.87
CA ASN A 4 8.52 -16.76 2.64
C ASN A 4 8.26 -15.50 2.66
N LYS A 5 8.76 -14.79 2.74
CA LYS A 5 8.64 -13.55 2.80
C LYS A 5 8.84 -12.99 1.59
N HIS A 6 7.93 -12.72 0.77
CA HIS A 6 8.13 -12.08 -0.48
C HIS A 6 7.81 -10.63 -0.33
N PRO A 7 8.72 -9.76 -0.73
CA PRO A 7 8.43 -8.32 -0.75
C PRO A 7 7.18 -8.03 -1.56
N GLU A 8 6.93 -8.86 -2.58
CA GLU A 8 5.75 -8.66 -3.41
C GLU A 8 4.47 -8.82 -2.65
N GLU A 9 4.44 -9.74 -1.71
CA GLU A 9 3.23 -9.94 -0.94
C GLU A 9 2.98 -8.77 -0.01
N THR A 10 4.03 -8.22 0.55
CA THR A 10 3.90 -7.05 1.41
C THR A 10 3.42 -5.85 0.60
N VAL A 11 3.99 -5.65 -0.58
CA VAL A 11 3.60 -4.56 -1.44
C VAL A 11 2.14 -4.71 -1.84
N LYS A 12 1.73 -5.93 -2.19
CA LYS A 12 0.35 -6.16 -2.59
C LYS A 12 -0.60 -5.84 -1.45
N LEU A 13 -0.24 -6.24 -0.24
CA LEU A 13 -1.07 -5.95 0.92
C LEU A 13 -1.23 -4.44 1.11
N ILE A 14 -0.14 -3.72 0.98
CA ILE A 14 -0.17 -2.27 1.12
C ILE A 14 -1.05 -1.64 0.04
N LEU A 15 -0.87 -2.07 -1.20
CA LEU A 15 -1.62 -1.50 -2.30
C LEU A 15 -3.11 -1.81 -2.20
N ASP A 16 -3.44 -3.03 -1.79
CA ASP A 16 -4.84 -3.40 -1.63
C ASP A 16 -5.50 -2.58 -0.54
N ALA A 17 -4.83 -2.44 0.59
CA ALA A 17 -5.37 -1.66 1.70
C ALA A 17 -5.54 -0.21 1.31
N ALA A 18 -4.53 0.34 0.63
CA ALA A 18 -4.58 1.73 0.22
C ALA A 18 -5.71 1.96 -0.79
N SER A 19 -5.88 1.02 -1.72
CA SER A 19 -6.95 1.15 -2.71
C SER A 19 -8.30 1.22 -2.03
N GLU A 20 -8.52 0.36 -1.06
CA GLU A 20 -9.79 0.35 -0.36
C GLU A 20 -10.02 1.66 0.39
N LEU A 21 -8.98 2.16 1.03
CA LEU A 21 -9.09 3.41 1.78
C LEU A 21 -9.31 4.59 0.83
N PHE A 22 -8.63 4.60 -0.31
CA PHE A 22 -8.83 5.69 -1.26
C PHE A 22 -10.25 5.71 -1.79
N ILE A 23 -10.83 4.54 -1.99
CA ILE A 23 -12.21 4.46 -2.44
C ILE A 23 -13.17 4.90 -1.34
N GLU A 24 -12.89 4.45 -0.14
CA GLU A 24 -13.75 4.73 0.99
C GLU A 24 -13.68 6.15 1.50
N LYS A 25 -12.48 6.67 1.65
CA LYS A 25 -12.24 7.97 2.25
C LYS A 25 -11.73 9.03 1.28
N GLY A 26 -11.41 8.61 0.07
CA GLY A 26 -10.80 9.52 -0.89
C GLY A 26 -9.30 9.62 -0.67
N TYR A 27 -8.61 10.04 -1.70
CA TYR A 27 -7.15 10.17 -1.63
C TYR A 27 -6.74 11.15 -0.53
N ASP A 28 -7.37 12.32 -0.53
CA ASP A 28 -7.02 13.35 0.45
C ASP A 28 -7.40 12.95 1.86
N GLY A 29 -8.43 12.12 1.99
CA GLY A 29 -8.89 11.71 3.31
C GLY A 29 -8.13 10.54 3.89
N THR A 30 -7.18 9.98 3.15
CA THR A 30 -6.41 8.82 3.58
C THR A 30 -4.99 9.23 3.92
N SER A 31 -4.49 8.75 5.04
CA SER A 31 -3.11 9.02 5.44
C SER A 31 -2.32 7.74 5.44
N LEU A 32 -0.99 7.85 5.50
CA LEU A 32 -0.15 6.66 5.64
C LEU A 32 -0.47 5.95 6.94
N GLN A 33 -0.80 6.71 7.98
CA GLN A 33 -1.16 6.09 9.25
C GLN A 33 -2.39 5.22 9.11
N ASP A 34 -3.35 5.65 8.29
CA ASP A 34 -4.54 4.83 8.03
C ASP A 34 -4.15 3.52 7.38
N ILE A 35 -3.21 3.58 6.45
CA ILE A 35 -2.75 2.37 5.75
C ILE A 35 -2.02 1.46 6.71
N ILE A 36 -1.18 2.04 7.57
CA ILE A 36 -0.47 1.27 8.58
C ILE A 36 -1.46 0.54 9.47
N ASN A 37 -2.48 1.25 9.94
CA ASN A 37 -3.48 0.68 10.82
C ASN A 37 -4.25 -0.45 10.13
N LYS A 38 -4.57 -0.26 8.87
CA LYS A 38 -5.37 -1.25 8.15
C LYS A 38 -4.56 -2.50 7.84
N THR A 39 -3.29 -2.34 7.48
CA THR A 39 -2.45 -3.48 7.14
C THR A 39 -1.87 -4.16 8.36
N LYS A 40 -1.82 -3.44 9.47
CA LYS A 40 -1.20 -3.92 10.71
C LYS A 40 0.29 -4.16 10.55
N LEU A 41 0.87 -3.58 9.52
CA LEU A 41 2.30 -3.61 9.33
C LEU A 41 2.92 -2.51 10.16
N SER A 42 4.23 -2.58 10.36
CA SER A 42 4.92 -1.53 11.08
C SER A 42 5.10 -0.33 10.16
N LYS A 43 5.29 0.82 10.79
CA LYS A 43 5.57 2.02 10.04
C LYS A 43 6.82 1.83 9.18
N GLY A 44 7.84 1.19 9.76
CA GLY A 44 9.06 0.96 9.02
C GLY A 44 8.87 0.09 7.81
N ALA A 45 7.98 -0.90 7.90
CA ALA A 45 7.72 -1.78 6.76
C ALA A 45 7.11 -0.99 5.61
N ILE A 46 6.17 -0.11 5.93
CA ILE A 46 5.54 0.71 4.89
C ILE A 46 6.56 1.64 4.27
N TYR A 47 7.34 2.35 5.10
CA TYR A 47 8.30 3.32 4.58
C TYR A 47 9.46 2.66 3.85
N HIS A 48 9.69 1.38 4.10
CA HIS A 48 10.69 0.65 3.36
C HIS A 48 10.31 0.57 1.87
N HIS A 49 9.02 0.46 1.61
CA HIS A 49 8.55 0.29 0.24
C HIS A 49 8.07 1.59 -0.40
N PHE A 50 7.47 2.46 0.38
CA PHE A 50 6.89 3.70 -0.15
C PHE A 50 7.18 4.87 0.77
N SER A 51 7.64 5.96 0.20
CA SER A 51 7.95 7.15 0.97
C SER A 51 6.74 8.01 1.29
N SER A 52 5.70 7.89 0.47
CA SER A 52 4.55 8.75 0.62
C SER A 52 3.33 8.06 0.06
N LYS A 53 2.15 8.58 0.37
CA LYS A 53 0.94 7.99 -0.20
C LYS A 53 0.86 8.26 -1.69
N GLU A 54 1.54 9.29 -2.16
CA GLU A 54 1.57 9.58 -3.59
C GLU A 54 2.26 8.44 -4.34
N GLU A 55 3.34 7.91 -3.77
CA GLU A 55 4.02 6.79 -4.39
C GLU A 55 3.13 5.56 -4.44
N ILE A 56 2.38 5.36 -3.37
CA ILE A 56 1.45 4.24 -3.31
C ILE A 56 0.39 4.39 -4.40
N PHE A 57 -0.15 5.59 -4.51
CA PHE A 57 -1.18 5.85 -5.51
C PHE A 57 -0.66 5.62 -6.93
N GLU A 58 0.54 6.11 -7.21
CA GLU A 58 1.13 5.92 -8.51
C GLU A 58 1.33 4.45 -8.82
N ARG A 59 1.70 3.69 -7.83
CA ARG A 59 1.92 2.28 -8.02
C ARG A 59 0.61 1.57 -8.30
N ILE A 60 -0.45 1.99 -7.64
CA ILE A 60 -1.77 1.42 -7.90
C ILE A 60 -2.18 1.71 -9.33
N CYS A 61 -2.00 2.94 -9.77
CA CYS A 61 -2.36 3.32 -11.14
C CYS A 61 -1.54 2.53 -12.15
N GLY A 62 -0.26 2.36 -11.87
CA GLY A 62 0.61 1.60 -12.76
C GLY A 62 0.20 0.15 -12.84
N ARG A 63 -0.21 -0.41 -11.71
CA ARG A 63 -0.64 -1.80 -11.67
C ARG A 63 -1.87 -2.01 -12.54
N ILE A 64 -2.80 -1.08 -12.45
CA ILE A 64 -4.00 -1.14 -13.28
C ILE A 64 -3.64 -1.00 -14.75
N GLY A 65 -2.74 -0.07 -15.03
CA GLY A 65 -2.36 0.19 -16.42
C GLY A 65 -1.66 -0.98 -17.07
N GLU A 66 -1.01 -1.82 -16.27
CA GLU A 66 -0.29 -2.95 -16.81
C GLU A 66 -1.21 -4.07 -17.23
N GLU A 67 -2.43 -4.03 -16.80
CA GLU A 67 -3.38 -5.03 -17.20
C GLU A 67 -3.82 -4.81 -18.61
#